data_a11bbcc8690c8d8c84ed90d9dd2a9b6c
#
_entry.id   a11bbcc8690c8d8c84ed90d9dd2a9b6c
#
_cell.length_a   1.000
_cell.length_b   1.000
_cell.length_c   1.000
_cell.angle_alpha   90.00
_cell.angle_beta   90.00
_cell.angle_gamma   90.00
#
_symmetry.space_group_name_H-M   'P 1'
#
loop_
_entity.id
_entity.type
_entity.pdbx_description
1 polymer ?
#
loop_
_entity_poly.entity_id
_entity_poly.type
_entity_poly.pdbx_seq_one_letter_code
_entity_poly.pdbx_strand_id
1 'polypeptide(L)'
;MELCVYTDSVQNLSRTDALDVIAKAGATAVELAVGGQSSAPHMNLSELLSNEKARDTLIGELNDRGLRIGALNCSAWPMHPIKGNEHVEIIKGAMKLAQLLDVKKIVTMSGCPGDGPNSSTINWIFFPWPSDGVDLLNRQWVQTLDLWTELAAFGNDHGIEKIAFELHPMHLVYNTPTLLKIRKHIGPIIGANVDPSHLFWQHMDPIAMVHALGDAVHHVHLKDLEFNQQQLGIAGTLDSRTFANPAERSWNFRTVGKGHGDEFWTPFFNALKGIGYDDVLSIENEDPYDTFEQGTIDAASYALTVLSKIPKQGVSRDI
;
A
#
# COMPACT_ATOMS: atom_id res chain seq x y z
N MET A 1 -5.48 -8.08 14.73
CA MET A 1 -4.47 -7.34 13.92
C MET A 1 -3.08 -7.72 14.37
N GLU A 2 -2.14 -7.92 13.47
CA GLU A 2 -0.75 -8.26 13.74
C GLU A 2 0.20 -7.35 12.96
N LEU A 3 1.45 -7.21 13.45
CA LEU A 3 2.43 -6.34 12.83
C LEU A 3 3.08 -7.03 11.63
N CYS A 4 3.15 -6.32 10.53
CA CYS A 4 3.83 -6.65 9.30
C CYS A 4 4.83 -5.55 8.93
N VAL A 5 5.81 -5.88 8.11
CA VAL A 5 6.71 -4.88 7.51
C VAL A 5 6.76 -5.10 6.00
N TYR A 6 6.59 -4.04 5.24
CA TYR A 6 6.84 -4.00 3.82
C TYR A 6 8.35 -4.00 3.57
N THR A 7 8.84 -4.93 2.79
CA THR A 7 10.28 -5.17 2.66
C THR A 7 11.06 -4.00 2.04
N ASP A 8 10.40 -3.10 1.30
CA ASP A 8 11.05 -1.88 0.79
C ASP A 8 11.42 -0.89 1.90
N SER A 9 10.83 -1.00 3.10
CA SER A 9 11.24 -0.23 4.29
C SER A 9 12.68 -0.52 4.72
N VAL A 10 13.27 -1.60 4.23
CA VAL A 10 14.67 -2.02 4.51
C VAL A 10 15.40 -2.44 3.22
N GLN A 11 15.07 -1.76 2.12
CA GLN A 11 15.53 -2.10 0.77
C GLN A 11 17.06 -2.03 0.55
N ASN A 12 17.77 -1.35 1.43
CA ASN A 12 19.23 -1.23 1.42
C ASN A 12 19.97 -2.46 1.95
N LEU A 13 19.24 -3.41 2.56
CA LEU A 13 19.80 -4.62 3.15
C LEU A 13 19.76 -5.82 2.20
N SER A 14 20.56 -6.84 2.49
CA SER A 14 20.34 -8.17 1.89
C SER A 14 19.01 -8.76 2.38
N ARG A 15 18.43 -9.74 1.64
CA ARG A 15 17.19 -10.40 2.08
C ARG A 15 17.33 -11.00 3.48
N THR A 16 18.42 -11.67 3.78
CA THR A 16 18.67 -12.28 5.09
C THR A 16 18.68 -11.22 6.19
N ASP A 17 19.46 -10.15 6.02
CA ASP A 17 19.56 -9.07 7.00
C ASP A 17 18.22 -8.33 7.16
N ALA A 18 17.50 -8.10 6.07
CA ALA A 18 16.18 -7.48 6.07
C ALA A 18 15.18 -8.29 6.91
N LEU A 19 15.12 -9.61 6.69
CA LEU A 19 14.24 -10.50 7.46
C LEU A 19 14.65 -10.57 8.94
N ASP A 20 15.95 -10.50 9.26
CA ASP A 20 16.45 -10.44 10.64
C ASP A 20 16.01 -9.15 11.35
N VAL A 21 16.11 -8.00 10.67
CA VAL A 21 15.65 -6.71 11.19
C VAL A 21 14.14 -6.74 11.43
N ILE A 22 13.36 -7.24 10.48
CA ILE A 22 11.90 -7.34 10.56
C ILE A 22 11.47 -8.22 11.74
N ALA A 23 12.05 -9.40 11.88
CA ALA A 23 11.75 -10.29 13.00
C ALA A 23 12.15 -9.68 14.36
N LYS A 24 13.33 -9.06 14.43
CA LYS A 24 13.83 -8.37 15.64
C LYS A 24 12.95 -7.18 16.03
N ALA A 25 12.34 -6.50 15.06
CA ALA A 25 11.39 -5.42 15.31
C ALA A 25 10.06 -5.92 15.91
N GLY A 26 9.84 -7.23 15.99
CA GLY A 26 8.64 -7.85 16.58
C GLY A 26 7.50 -8.05 15.60
N ALA A 27 7.75 -7.95 14.30
CA ALA A 27 6.77 -8.33 13.27
C ALA A 27 6.61 -9.86 13.22
N THR A 28 5.40 -10.29 12.88
CA THR A 28 5.05 -11.71 12.67
C THR A 28 4.73 -12.00 11.20
N ALA A 29 4.67 -10.97 10.38
CA ALA A 29 4.44 -11.08 8.95
C ALA A 29 5.35 -10.14 8.16
N VAL A 30 5.51 -10.48 6.87
CA VAL A 30 6.18 -9.62 5.88
C VAL A 30 5.25 -9.37 4.70
N GLU A 31 5.30 -8.17 4.18
CA GLU A 31 4.77 -7.82 2.87
C GLU A 31 5.94 -7.78 1.89
N LEU A 32 5.92 -8.65 0.91
CA LEU A 32 7.05 -8.84 0.00
C LEU A 32 6.90 -7.97 -1.25
N ALA A 33 7.86 -7.08 -1.50
CA ALA A 33 7.96 -6.35 -2.76
C ALA A 33 8.35 -7.32 -3.90
N VAL A 34 7.55 -7.38 -4.96
CA VAL A 34 7.78 -8.29 -6.10
C VAL A 34 7.99 -7.57 -7.43
N GLY A 35 8.08 -6.25 -7.43
CA GLY A 35 8.34 -5.44 -8.62
C GLY A 35 7.39 -4.25 -8.76
N GLY A 36 7.30 -3.70 -9.96
CA GLY A 36 6.55 -2.49 -10.25
C GLY A 36 7.44 -1.25 -10.15
N GLN A 37 7.15 -0.35 -9.22
CA GLN A 37 8.02 0.79 -8.91
C GLN A 37 9.16 0.38 -7.99
N SER A 38 8.94 -0.64 -7.16
CA SER A 38 10.00 -1.26 -6.37
C SER A 38 11.02 -1.98 -7.25
N SER A 39 12.29 -1.85 -6.92
CA SER A 39 13.35 -2.68 -7.50
C SER A 39 13.29 -4.13 -7.04
N ALA A 40 12.44 -4.45 -6.06
CA ALA A 40 12.30 -5.74 -5.41
C ALA A 40 13.66 -6.37 -5.01
N PRO A 41 14.49 -5.69 -4.21
CA PRO A 41 15.87 -6.10 -3.97
C PRO A 41 15.97 -7.46 -3.25
N HIS A 42 14.92 -7.87 -2.58
CA HIS A 42 14.84 -9.12 -1.80
C HIS A 42 14.21 -10.29 -2.57
N MET A 43 13.63 -10.03 -3.75
CA MET A 43 12.83 -10.99 -4.50
C MET A 43 13.23 -11.02 -5.97
N ASN A 44 13.28 -12.20 -6.55
CA ASN A 44 13.38 -12.39 -7.99
C ASN A 44 12.11 -13.08 -8.48
N LEU A 45 11.15 -12.30 -9.00
CA LEU A 45 9.85 -12.81 -9.43
C LEU A 45 9.98 -13.92 -10.47
N SER A 46 10.83 -13.75 -11.49
CA SER A 46 11.02 -14.73 -12.56
C SER A 46 11.60 -16.07 -12.04
N GLU A 47 12.57 -16.00 -11.12
CA GLU A 47 13.15 -17.16 -10.50
C GLU A 47 12.10 -17.88 -9.63
N LEU A 48 11.38 -17.16 -8.79
CA LEU A 48 10.38 -17.75 -7.90
C LEU A 48 9.19 -18.37 -8.66
N LEU A 49 8.84 -17.84 -9.82
CA LEU A 49 7.82 -18.44 -10.68
C LEU A 49 8.26 -19.78 -11.26
N SER A 50 9.54 -19.94 -11.61
CA SER A 50 10.05 -21.10 -12.35
C SER A 50 10.76 -22.14 -11.48
N ASN A 51 11.18 -21.79 -10.25
CA ASN A 51 12.04 -22.60 -9.40
C ASN A 51 11.38 -22.89 -8.04
N GLU A 52 10.88 -24.11 -7.86
CA GLU A 52 10.28 -24.58 -6.61
C GLU A 52 11.28 -24.52 -5.43
N LYS A 53 12.53 -24.93 -5.65
CA LYS A 53 13.56 -24.89 -4.61
C LYS A 53 13.84 -23.46 -4.12
N ALA A 54 13.76 -22.46 -4.99
CA ALA A 54 13.89 -21.06 -4.59
C ALA A 54 12.72 -20.62 -3.70
N ARG A 55 11.50 -21.10 -3.98
CA ARG A 55 10.33 -20.86 -3.12
C ARG A 55 10.48 -21.54 -1.77
N ASP A 56 10.92 -22.82 -1.76
CA ASP A 56 11.16 -23.55 -0.51
C ASP A 56 12.21 -22.86 0.35
N THR A 57 13.28 -22.35 -0.28
CA THR A 57 14.31 -21.58 0.42
C THR A 57 13.73 -20.32 1.05
N LEU A 58 12.94 -19.55 0.31
CA LEU A 58 12.27 -18.33 0.84
C LEU A 58 11.36 -18.70 2.03
N ILE A 59 10.53 -19.70 1.88
CA ILE A 59 9.62 -20.14 2.96
C ILE A 59 10.42 -20.63 4.18
N GLY A 60 11.53 -21.36 3.97
CA GLY A 60 12.44 -21.75 5.05
C GLY A 60 13.01 -20.54 5.81
N GLU A 61 13.55 -19.55 5.07
CA GLU A 61 14.10 -18.31 5.65
C GLU A 61 13.06 -17.55 6.49
N LEU A 62 11.80 -17.52 6.05
CA LEU A 62 10.70 -16.91 6.79
C LEU A 62 10.34 -17.71 8.04
N ASN A 63 10.18 -19.03 7.92
CA ASN A 63 9.81 -19.90 9.03
C ASN A 63 10.87 -19.90 10.15
N ASP A 64 12.16 -19.90 9.79
CA ASP A 64 13.28 -19.84 10.75
C ASP A 64 13.20 -18.58 11.65
N ARG A 65 12.48 -17.56 11.20
CA ARG A 65 12.27 -16.27 11.90
C ARG A 65 10.87 -16.08 12.48
N GLY A 66 10.01 -17.08 12.33
CA GLY A 66 8.62 -17.01 12.77
C GLY A 66 7.79 -15.99 11.96
N LEU A 67 8.18 -15.75 10.71
CA LEU A 67 7.49 -14.81 9.80
C LEU A 67 6.58 -15.58 8.83
N ARG A 68 5.39 -15.02 8.56
CA ARG A 68 4.53 -15.44 7.45
C ARG A 68 4.45 -14.36 6.37
N ILE A 69 4.00 -14.73 5.18
CA ILE A 69 3.72 -13.73 4.13
C ILE A 69 2.34 -13.13 4.39
N GLY A 70 2.27 -11.81 4.60
CA GLY A 70 1.04 -11.05 4.79
C GLY A 70 0.39 -10.62 3.47
N ALA A 71 1.22 -10.27 2.48
CA ALA A 71 0.80 -9.91 1.13
C ALA A 71 2.01 -9.96 0.17
N LEU A 72 1.74 -10.02 -1.14
CA LEU A 72 2.70 -9.64 -2.17
C LEU A 72 2.35 -8.25 -2.68
N ASN A 73 3.34 -7.35 -2.72
CA ASN A 73 3.16 -5.98 -3.20
C ASN A 73 3.87 -5.78 -4.54
N CYS A 74 3.10 -5.33 -5.50
CA CYS A 74 3.60 -4.87 -6.78
C CYS A 74 3.09 -3.43 -7.01
N SER A 75 3.76 -2.44 -6.42
CA SER A 75 3.45 -0.99 -6.57
C SER A 75 3.48 -0.58 -8.03
N ALA A 76 2.44 -0.97 -8.80
CA ALA A 76 2.46 -0.95 -10.25
C ALA A 76 1.68 0.23 -10.84
N TRP A 77 2.06 0.64 -12.03
CA TRP A 77 1.36 1.63 -12.85
C TRP A 77 0.83 0.96 -14.13
N PRO A 78 -0.18 0.07 -14.03
CA PRO A 78 -0.58 -0.79 -15.14
C PRO A 78 -1.13 -0.04 -16.36
N MET A 79 -1.43 1.25 -16.22
CA MET A 79 -1.97 2.09 -17.28
C MET A 79 -0.99 3.19 -17.70
N HIS A 80 0.26 3.16 -17.23
CA HIS A 80 1.27 4.12 -17.67
C HIS A 80 1.52 3.95 -19.18
N PRO A 81 1.49 5.04 -19.98
CA PRO A 81 1.57 4.96 -21.45
C PRO A 81 2.77 4.18 -21.98
N ILE A 82 3.92 4.23 -21.30
CA ILE A 82 5.13 3.53 -21.71
C ILE A 82 5.34 2.21 -20.98
N LYS A 83 5.13 2.20 -19.64
CA LYS A 83 5.45 1.06 -18.77
C LYS A 83 4.26 0.15 -18.46
N GLY A 84 3.04 0.54 -18.89
CA GLY A 84 1.80 -0.11 -18.46
C GLY A 84 1.78 -1.60 -18.75
N ASN A 85 2.18 -2.02 -19.94
CA ASN A 85 2.18 -3.44 -20.32
C ASN A 85 3.15 -4.27 -19.45
N GLU A 86 4.35 -3.75 -19.17
CA GLU A 86 5.31 -4.39 -18.28
C GLU A 86 4.72 -4.54 -16.87
N HIS A 87 4.11 -3.49 -16.35
CA HIS A 87 3.51 -3.50 -15.02
C HIS A 87 2.27 -4.42 -14.94
N VAL A 88 1.50 -4.58 -16.00
CA VAL A 88 0.44 -5.59 -16.10
C VAL A 88 1.01 -7.00 -15.97
N GLU A 89 2.12 -7.30 -16.65
CA GLU A 89 2.75 -8.62 -16.55
C GLU A 89 3.36 -8.86 -15.15
N ILE A 90 3.87 -7.82 -14.48
CA ILE A 90 4.32 -7.93 -13.08
C ILE A 90 3.13 -8.26 -12.17
N ILE A 91 1.98 -7.59 -12.31
CA ILE A 91 0.76 -7.88 -11.53
C ILE A 91 0.32 -9.33 -11.75
N LYS A 92 0.25 -9.79 -13.00
CA LYS A 92 -0.10 -11.19 -13.33
C LYS A 92 0.93 -12.17 -12.76
N GLY A 93 2.21 -11.83 -12.84
CA GLY A 93 3.29 -12.60 -12.23
C GLY A 93 3.17 -12.71 -10.71
N ALA A 94 2.86 -11.59 -10.04
CA ALA A 94 2.61 -11.56 -8.60
C ALA A 94 1.42 -12.45 -8.21
N MET A 95 0.31 -12.42 -8.97
CA MET A 95 -0.86 -13.28 -8.74
C MET A 95 -0.53 -14.77 -8.91
N LYS A 96 0.25 -15.13 -9.95
CA LYS A 96 0.74 -16.51 -10.12
C LYS A 96 1.65 -16.94 -8.96
N LEU A 97 2.57 -16.07 -8.54
CA LEU A 97 3.45 -16.38 -7.41
C LEU A 97 2.66 -16.52 -6.12
N ALA A 98 1.66 -15.67 -5.90
CA ALA A 98 0.77 -15.74 -4.75
C ALA A 98 0.06 -17.09 -4.67
N GLN A 99 -0.44 -17.61 -5.80
CA GLN A 99 -1.01 -18.97 -5.88
C GLN A 99 0.01 -20.05 -5.47
N LEU A 100 1.27 -19.95 -5.95
CA LEU A 100 2.33 -20.92 -5.64
C LEU A 100 2.79 -20.86 -4.17
N LEU A 101 2.60 -19.72 -3.50
CA LEU A 101 2.97 -19.49 -2.09
C LEU A 101 1.76 -19.54 -1.14
N ASP A 102 0.56 -19.89 -1.64
CA ASP A 102 -0.72 -19.85 -0.91
C ASP A 102 -1.04 -18.49 -0.27
N VAL A 103 -0.64 -17.39 -0.93
CA VAL A 103 -0.98 -16.02 -0.54
C VAL A 103 -2.25 -15.60 -1.26
N LYS A 104 -3.19 -15.00 -0.53
CA LYS A 104 -4.52 -14.65 -1.06
C LYS A 104 -4.68 -13.16 -1.36
N LYS A 105 -3.65 -12.37 -1.10
CA LYS A 105 -3.73 -10.91 -1.16
C LYS A 105 -2.58 -10.32 -1.98
N ILE A 106 -2.95 -9.43 -2.91
CA ILE A 106 -2.04 -8.59 -3.68
C ILE A 106 -2.28 -7.14 -3.27
N VAL A 107 -1.20 -6.41 -3.00
CA VAL A 107 -1.20 -4.95 -2.85
C VAL A 107 -0.65 -4.35 -4.13
N THR A 108 -1.30 -3.32 -4.65
CA THR A 108 -0.89 -2.63 -5.88
C THR A 108 -1.55 -1.25 -5.99
N MET A 109 -1.38 -0.58 -7.11
CA MET A 109 -2.03 0.70 -7.42
C MET A 109 -2.89 0.58 -8.67
N SER A 110 -3.94 1.41 -8.79
CA SER A 110 -4.89 1.31 -9.90
C SER A 110 -4.33 1.72 -11.26
N GLY A 111 -3.26 2.51 -11.26
CA GLY A 111 -2.76 3.16 -12.46
C GLY A 111 -3.49 4.44 -12.84
N CYS A 112 -2.93 5.15 -13.80
CA CYS A 112 -3.53 6.33 -14.44
C CYS A 112 -3.08 6.39 -15.90
N PRO A 113 -4.00 6.46 -16.88
CA PRO A 113 -3.65 6.63 -18.29
C PRO A 113 -3.09 8.02 -18.60
N GLY A 114 -2.51 8.15 -19.78
CA GLY A 114 -2.22 9.44 -20.40
C GLY A 114 -3.47 10.10 -21.00
N ASP A 115 -3.25 11.14 -21.80
CA ASP A 115 -4.31 11.91 -22.47
C ASP A 115 -4.72 11.34 -23.85
N GLY A 116 -3.95 10.41 -24.39
CA GLY A 116 -4.22 9.80 -25.68
C GLY A 116 -3.18 8.75 -26.12
N PRO A 117 -3.31 8.22 -27.34
CA PRO A 117 -2.49 7.10 -27.82
C PRO A 117 -0.99 7.45 -28.00
N ASN A 118 -0.64 8.73 -28.08
CA ASN A 118 0.74 9.19 -28.21
C ASN A 118 1.32 9.74 -26.89
N SER A 119 0.64 9.52 -25.78
CA SER A 119 1.12 9.96 -24.48
C SER A 119 2.41 9.23 -24.07
N SER A 120 3.31 9.93 -23.42
CA SER A 120 4.51 9.36 -22.81
C SER A 120 4.49 9.38 -21.28
N THR A 121 3.51 10.07 -20.71
CA THR A 121 3.34 10.24 -19.26
C THR A 121 1.87 10.12 -18.90
N ILE A 122 1.58 9.87 -17.63
CA ILE A 122 0.22 9.87 -17.11
C ILE A 122 -0.36 11.28 -17.12
N ASN A 123 -1.70 11.38 -17.15
CA ASN A 123 -2.41 12.64 -16.98
C ASN A 123 -3.51 12.48 -15.91
N TRP A 124 -3.17 12.82 -14.67
CA TRP A 124 -4.07 12.68 -13.53
C TRP A 124 -5.01 13.88 -13.41
N ILE A 125 -6.31 13.65 -13.65
CA ILE A 125 -7.35 14.67 -13.57
C ILE A 125 -8.03 14.58 -12.20
N PHE A 126 -7.80 15.55 -11.34
CA PHE A 126 -8.41 15.65 -10.01
C PHE A 126 -9.30 16.91 -9.86
N PHE A 127 -9.20 17.85 -10.81
CA PHE A 127 -9.97 19.09 -10.80
C PHE A 127 -11.00 19.08 -11.95
N PRO A 128 -12.30 19.37 -11.66
CA PRO A 128 -13.40 19.17 -12.62
C PRO A 128 -13.55 20.32 -13.62
N TRP A 129 -12.46 20.96 -14.00
CA TRP A 129 -12.43 22.05 -14.95
C TRP A 129 -11.03 22.10 -15.61
N PRO A 130 -10.94 22.42 -16.91
CA PRO A 130 -12.02 22.65 -17.87
C PRO A 130 -12.73 21.36 -18.30
N SER A 131 -13.82 21.49 -19.08
CA SER A 131 -14.69 20.35 -19.45
C SER A 131 -14.00 19.24 -20.25
N ASP A 132 -13.00 19.58 -21.07
CA ASP A 132 -12.18 18.61 -21.80
C ASP A 132 -11.36 17.69 -20.86
N GLY A 133 -10.94 18.20 -19.69
CA GLY A 133 -10.35 17.40 -18.62
C GLY A 133 -11.34 16.39 -18.03
N VAL A 134 -12.60 16.79 -17.85
CA VAL A 134 -13.67 15.87 -17.39
C VAL A 134 -13.96 14.79 -18.45
N ASP A 135 -13.99 15.16 -19.72
CA ASP A 135 -14.17 14.19 -20.80
C ASP A 135 -13.00 13.21 -20.89
N LEU A 136 -11.76 13.68 -20.66
CA LEU A 136 -10.60 12.81 -20.56
C LEU A 136 -10.74 11.84 -19.36
N LEU A 137 -11.09 12.34 -18.20
CA LEU A 137 -11.29 11.52 -17.00
C LEU A 137 -12.34 10.41 -17.25
N ASN A 138 -13.44 10.72 -17.95
CA ASN A 138 -14.44 9.72 -18.29
C ASN A 138 -13.89 8.62 -19.20
N ARG A 139 -13.07 8.96 -20.20
CA ARG A 139 -12.40 7.97 -21.08
C ARG A 139 -11.38 7.13 -20.28
N GLN A 140 -10.61 7.76 -19.38
CA GLN A 140 -9.66 7.06 -18.51
C GLN A 140 -10.38 6.05 -17.59
N TRP A 141 -11.57 6.40 -17.08
CA TRP A 141 -12.36 5.47 -16.28
C TRP A 141 -12.81 4.24 -17.08
N VAL A 142 -13.22 4.39 -18.35
CA VAL A 142 -13.59 3.24 -19.19
C VAL A 142 -12.40 2.29 -19.32
N GLN A 143 -11.22 2.80 -19.69
CA GLN A 143 -10.00 2.00 -19.80
C GLN A 143 -9.62 1.30 -18.49
N THR A 144 -9.78 2.01 -17.36
CA THR A 144 -9.47 1.46 -16.02
C THR A 144 -10.41 0.31 -15.66
N LEU A 145 -11.70 0.48 -15.89
CA LEU A 145 -12.69 -0.55 -15.60
C LEU A 145 -12.49 -1.80 -16.47
N ASP A 146 -12.18 -1.62 -17.76
CA ASP A 146 -11.91 -2.73 -18.67
C ASP A 146 -10.69 -3.52 -18.21
N LEU A 147 -9.55 -2.86 -17.98
CA LEU A 147 -8.32 -3.51 -17.53
C LEU A 147 -8.49 -4.25 -16.20
N TRP A 148 -9.09 -3.58 -15.20
CA TRP A 148 -9.22 -4.19 -13.88
C TRP A 148 -10.29 -5.28 -13.83
N THR A 149 -11.26 -5.28 -14.74
CA THR A 149 -12.18 -6.42 -14.92
C THR A 149 -11.41 -7.66 -15.37
N GLU A 150 -10.49 -7.52 -16.33
CA GLU A 150 -9.63 -8.62 -16.79
C GLU A 150 -8.66 -9.09 -15.69
N LEU A 151 -8.00 -8.15 -15.00
CA LEU A 151 -7.04 -8.49 -13.95
C LEU A 151 -7.71 -9.12 -12.72
N ALA A 152 -8.92 -8.68 -12.36
CA ALA A 152 -9.68 -9.29 -11.27
C ALA A 152 -10.13 -10.72 -11.62
N ALA A 153 -10.58 -10.95 -12.85
CA ALA A 153 -10.90 -12.30 -13.34
C ALA A 153 -9.65 -13.20 -13.29
N PHE A 154 -8.52 -12.70 -13.80
CA PHE A 154 -7.24 -13.41 -13.73
C PHE A 154 -6.83 -13.72 -12.27
N GLY A 155 -7.02 -12.77 -11.35
CA GLY A 155 -6.77 -12.98 -9.92
C GLY A 155 -7.65 -14.08 -9.33
N ASN A 156 -8.95 -14.06 -9.61
CA ASN A 156 -9.87 -15.13 -9.18
C ASN A 156 -9.43 -16.52 -9.67
N ASP A 157 -9.01 -16.63 -10.94
CA ASP A 157 -8.52 -17.90 -11.54
C ASP A 157 -7.23 -18.40 -10.84
N HIS A 158 -6.48 -17.52 -10.17
CA HIS A 158 -5.26 -17.84 -9.42
C HIS A 158 -5.47 -17.84 -7.89
N GLY A 159 -6.71 -17.84 -7.42
CA GLY A 159 -7.05 -17.95 -6.00
C GLY A 159 -6.78 -16.69 -5.19
N ILE A 160 -6.70 -15.52 -5.84
CA ILE A 160 -6.62 -14.22 -5.15
C ILE A 160 -8.00 -13.85 -4.62
N GLU A 161 -8.09 -13.55 -3.35
CA GLU A 161 -9.32 -13.13 -2.68
C GLU A 161 -9.38 -11.61 -2.49
N LYS A 162 -8.22 -10.94 -2.42
CA LYS A 162 -8.10 -9.51 -2.15
C LYS A 162 -7.08 -8.85 -3.08
N ILE A 163 -7.53 -7.86 -3.85
CA ILE A 163 -6.67 -6.89 -4.55
C ILE A 163 -6.83 -5.57 -3.81
N ALA A 164 -5.80 -5.17 -3.06
CA ALA A 164 -5.80 -3.97 -2.24
C ALA A 164 -5.13 -2.83 -3.01
N PHE A 165 -5.93 -1.85 -3.46
CA PHE A 165 -5.39 -0.64 -4.07
C PHE A 165 -4.91 0.32 -3.02
N GLU A 166 -3.64 0.68 -3.07
CA GLU A 166 -3.15 1.83 -2.34
C GLU A 166 -3.82 3.09 -2.87
N LEU A 167 -4.45 3.85 -1.96
CA LEU A 167 -5.16 5.08 -2.30
C LEU A 167 -4.16 6.23 -2.46
N HIS A 168 -3.30 6.08 -3.48
CA HIS A 168 -2.17 6.94 -3.76
C HIS A 168 -2.55 8.01 -4.79
N PRO A 169 -2.14 9.28 -4.61
CA PRO A 169 -2.29 10.31 -5.65
C PRO A 169 -1.60 9.92 -6.94
N MET A 170 -1.95 10.58 -8.04
CA MET A 170 -1.48 10.25 -9.39
C MET A 170 -2.04 8.93 -9.95
N HIS A 171 -2.96 8.27 -9.24
CA HIS A 171 -3.74 7.11 -9.69
C HIS A 171 -5.23 7.46 -9.79
N LEU A 172 -6.00 6.72 -10.59
CA LEU A 172 -7.44 7.00 -10.72
C LEU A 172 -8.23 6.61 -9.46
N VAL A 173 -7.75 5.61 -8.73
CA VAL A 173 -8.32 5.22 -7.43
C VAL A 173 -7.40 5.74 -6.33
N TYR A 174 -7.78 6.86 -5.71
CA TYR A 174 -6.95 7.56 -4.72
C TYR A 174 -7.72 8.02 -3.47
N ASN A 175 -9.03 7.76 -3.43
CA ASN A 175 -9.90 8.11 -2.30
C ASN A 175 -11.12 7.18 -2.21
N THR A 176 -11.91 7.32 -1.15
CA THR A 176 -13.11 6.50 -0.93
C THR A 176 -14.08 6.49 -2.11
N PRO A 177 -14.50 7.65 -2.69
CA PRO A 177 -15.44 7.64 -3.81
C PRO A 177 -14.94 6.88 -5.03
N THR A 178 -13.67 7.02 -5.37
CA THR A 178 -13.06 6.35 -6.52
C THR A 178 -12.90 4.85 -6.30
N LEU A 179 -12.54 4.42 -5.07
CA LEU A 179 -12.49 3.01 -4.72
C LEU A 179 -13.88 2.36 -4.76
N LEU A 180 -14.88 2.98 -4.15
CA LEU A 180 -16.23 2.43 -4.15
C LEU A 180 -16.83 2.38 -5.56
N LYS A 181 -16.44 3.30 -6.45
CA LYS A 181 -16.84 3.27 -7.87
C LYS A 181 -16.31 2.02 -8.57
N ILE A 182 -15.02 1.72 -8.49
CA ILE A 182 -14.44 0.55 -9.14
C ILE A 182 -14.89 -0.76 -8.48
N ARG A 183 -14.96 -0.81 -7.13
CA ARG A 183 -15.47 -1.98 -6.39
C ARG A 183 -16.92 -2.30 -6.76
N LYS A 184 -17.78 -1.29 -6.95
CA LYS A 184 -19.15 -1.48 -7.40
C LYS A 184 -19.24 -2.13 -8.77
N HIS A 185 -18.28 -1.85 -9.65
CA HIS A 185 -18.26 -2.38 -11.03
C HIS A 185 -17.70 -3.80 -11.09
N ILE A 186 -16.60 -4.06 -10.37
CA ILE A 186 -15.84 -5.31 -10.48
C ILE A 186 -16.27 -6.34 -9.42
N GLY A 187 -16.52 -5.89 -8.20
CA GLY A 187 -16.91 -6.78 -7.10
C GLY A 187 -15.99 -6.69 -5.87
N PRO A 188 -16.28 -7.54 -4.87
CA PRO A 188 -15.65 -7.46 -3.54
C PRO A 188 -14.18 -7.85 -3.50
N ILE A 189 -13.63 -8.46 -4.54
CA ILE A 189 -12.18 -8.73 -4.65
C ILE A 189 -11.36 -7.42 -4.62
N ILE A 190 -11.94 -6.30 -5.07
CA ILE A 190 -11.30 -4.98 -5.03
C ILE A 190 -11.54 -4.34 -3.66
N GLY A 191 -10.46 -3.87 -3.02
CA GLY A 191 -10.51 -3.11 -1.78
C GLY A 191 -9.35 -2.14 -1.68
N ALA A 192 -9.26 -1.46 -0.54
CA ALA A 192 -8.24 -0.47 -0.25
C ALA A 192 -7.05 -1.09 0.48
N ASN A 193 -5.86 -0.65 0.12
CA ASN A 193 -4.77 -0.47 1.06
C ASN A 193 -4.87 0.97 1.60
N VAL A 194 -5.17 1.11 2.88
CA VAL A 194 -5.31 2.41 3.54
C VAL A 194 -3.95 2.82 4.07
N ASP A 195 -3.36 3.83 3.44
CA ASP A 195 -2.13 4.49 3.89
C ASP A 195 -2.46 5.91 4.37
N PRO A 196 -2.43 6.18 5.69
CA PRO A 196 -2.75 7.50 6.22
C PRO A 196 -1.87 8.62 5.68
N SER A 197 -0.61 8.36 5.35
CA SER A 197 0.33 9.38 4.90
C SER A 197 -0.13 10.08 3.61
N HIS A 198 -0.68 9.31 2.67
CA HIS A 198 -1.21 9.85 1.43
C HIS A 198 -2.53 10.60 1.61
N LEU A 199 -3.24 10.34 2.71
CA LEU A 199 -4.51 10.98 3.01
C LEU A 199 -4.32 12.33 3.69
N PHE A 200 -3.38 12.42 4.63
CA PHE A 200 -3.15 13.65 5.41
C PHE A 200 -2.89 14.87 4.54
N TRP A 201 -1.94 14.80 3.61
CA TRP A 201 -1.61 15.97 2.80
C TRP A 201 -2.69 16.33 1.76
N GLN A 202 -3.61 15.39 1.47
CA GLN A 202 -4.80 15.65 0.65
C GLN A 202 -6.00 16.14 1.48
N HIS A 203 -5.82 16.40 2.77
CA HIS A 203 -6.89 16.84 3.69
C HIS A 203 -8.01 15.80 3.87
N MET A 204 -7.72 14.52 3.73
CA MET A 204 -8.65 13.45 4.05
C MET A 204 -8.43 12.98 5.49
N ASP A 205 -9.52 12.63 6.18
CA ASP A 205 -9.48 11.99 7.50
C ASP A 205 -9.39 10.47 7.32
N PRO A 206 -8.27 9.82 7.69
CA PRO A 206 -8.13 8.37 7.55
C PRO A 206 -9.14 7.57 8.38
N ILE A 207 -9.56 8.09 9.53
CA ILE A 207 -10.55 7.42 10.41
C ILE A 207 -11.93 7.45 9.76
N ALA A 208 -12.35 8.60 9.24
CA ALA A 208 -13.59 8.72 8.48
C ALA A 208 -13.57 7.81 7.23
N MET A 209 -12.42 7.71 6.55
CA MET A 209 -12.24 6.81 5.41
C MET A 209 -12.41 5.35 5.81
N VAL A 210 -11.78 4.89 6.90
CA VAL A 210 -11.93 3.51 7.42
C VAL A 210 -13.39 3.18 7.66
N HIS A 211 -14.13 4.07 8.33
CA HIS A 211 -15.58 3.87 8.56
C HIS A 211 -16.40 3.84 7.27
N ALA A 212 -16.06 4.69 6.29
CA ALA A 212 -16.78 4.74 5.02
C ALA A 212 -16.50 3.53 4.11
N LEU A 213 -15.31 2.95 4.20
CA LEU A 213 -14.91 1.78 3.44
C LEU A 213 -15.41 0.46 4.04
N GLY A 214 -15.45 0.35 5.37
CA GLY A 214 -15.89 -0.87 6.06
C GLY A 214 -15.15 -2.12 5.55
N ASP A 215 -15.88 -3.10 5.04
CA ASP A 215 -15.34 -4.37 4.50
C ASP A 215 -14.46 -4.21 3.25
N ALA A 216 -14.43 -3.02 2.67
CA ALA A 216 -13.54 -2.71 1.56
C ALA A 216 -12.10 -2.39 2.00
N VAL A 217 -11.79 -2.32 3.29
CA VAL A 217 -10.41 -2.25 3.79
C VAL A 217 -9.79 -3.64 3.71
N HIS A 218 -8.93 -3.85 2.73
CA HIS A 218 -8.27 -5.13 2.47
C HIS A 218 -6.85 -5.19 3.05
N HIS A 219 -6.19 -4.04 3.18
CA HIS A 219 -4.83 -3.90 3.69
C HIS A 219 -4.65 -2.53 4.34
N VAL A 220 -3.62 -2.40 5.16
CA VAL A 220 -3.28 -1.14 5.83
C VAL A 220 -1.77 -0.97 5.83
N HIS A 221 -1.30 0.13 5.26
CA HIS A 221 0.05 0.62 5.50
C HIS A 221 0.09 1.54 6.70
N LEU A 222 1.09 1.33 7.55
CA LEU A 222 1.44 2.25 8.62
C LEU A 222 2.59 3.12 8.14
N LYS A 223 2.25 4.30 7.69
CA LYS A 223 3.15 5.35 7.22
C LYS A 223 2.68 6.69 7.72
N ASP A 224 3.56 7.48 8.25
CA ASP A 224 3.23 8.75 8.86
C ASP A 224 3.68 9.93 8.00
N LEU A 225 3.26 11.13 8.39
CA LEU A 225 3.58 12.36 7.68
C LEU A 225 3.66 13.52 8.68
N GLU A 226 4.60 14.44 8.44
CA GLU A 226 4.70 15.70 9.17
C GLU A 226 4.58 16.89 8.23
N PHE A 227 3.80 17.90 8.64
CA PHE A 227 3.72 19.18 7.94
C PHE A 227 4.78 20.17 8.45
N ASN A 228 5.56 20.73 7.53
CA ASN A 228 6.36 21.90 7.79
C ASN A 228 5.44 23.15 7.71
N GLN A 229 4.98 23.62 8.85
CA GLN A 229 3.97 24.68 8.93
C GLN A 229 4.39 25.99 8.23
N GLN A 230 5.69 26.31 8.24
CA GLN A 230 6.19 27.49 7.54
C GLN A 230 6.07 27.33 6.02
N GLN A 231 6.49 26.19 5.50
CA GLN A 231 6.42 25.92 4.07
C GLN A 231 4.99 25.66 3.60
N LEU A 232 4.18 25.01 4.42
CA LEU A 232 2.75 24.79 4.17
C LEU A 232 2.01 26.12 3.99
N GLY A 233 2.28 27.11 4.85
CA GLY A 233 1.67 28.44 4.78
C GLY A 233 2.04 29.23 3.51
N ILE A 234 3.14 28.88 2.85
CA ILE A 234 3.63 29.56 1.63
C ILE A 234 3.19 28.82 0.36
N ALA A 235 3.32 27.49 0.35
CA ALA A 235 3.19 26.68 -0.86
C ALA A 235 1.95 25.78 -0.89
N GLY A 236 1.25 25.62 0.24
CA GLY A 236 0.14 24.65 0.33
C GLY A 236 0.62 23.19 0.30
N THR A 237 -0.32 22.27 0.14
CA THR A 237 -0.03 20.84 0.15
C THR A 237 0.35 20.27 -1.23
N LEU A 238 -0.04 20.94 -2.32
CA LEU A 238 0.31 20.55 -3.70
C LEU A 238 1.74 21.02 -4.02
N ASP A 239 2.72 20.40 -3.38
CA ASP A 239 4.11 20.79 -3.42
C ASP A 239 4.92 19.88 -4.34
N SER A 240 5.36 20.41 -5.48
CA SER A 240 6.13 19.68 -6.49
C SER A 240 7.66 19.73 -6.28
N ARG A 241 8.12 20.33 -5.16
CA ARG A 241 9.56 20.34 -4.86
C ARG A 241 10.09 18.94 -4.60
N THR A 242 11.36 18.73 -4.93
CA THR A 242 12.01 17.41 -4.81
C THR A 242 12.09 16.93 -3.37
N PHE A 243 11.95 15.62 -3.15
CA PHE A 243 12.18 14.97 -1.87
C PHE A 243 13.66 15.03 -1.39
N ALA A 244 14.60 15.40 -2.26
CA ALA A 244 16.01 15.53 -1.91
C ALA A 244 16.28 16.65 -0.88
N ASN A 245 15.38 17.64 -0.75
CA ASN A 245 15.49 18.75 0.21
C ASN A 245 14.27 18.77 1.14
N PRO A 246 14.16 17.84 2.09
CA PRO A 246 12.98 17.71 2.94
C PRO A 246 12.67 18.96 3.77
N ALA A 247 13.67 19.73 4.20
CA ALA A 247 13.47 20.97 4.96
C ALA A 247 12.75 22.09 4.17
N GLU A 248 12.79 22.05 2.85
CA GLU A 248 12.16 23.04 1.97
C GLU A 248 10.73 22.66 1.58
N ARG A 249 10.28 21.46 1.89
CA ARG A 249 8.98 20.94 1.50
C ARG A 249 7.89 21.29 2.50
N SER A 250 6.64 21.34 2.03
CA SER A 250 5.45 21.57 2.85
C SER A 250 5.13 20.40 3.76
N TRP A 251 5.52 19.20 3.38
CA TRP A 251 5.33 17.97 4.13
C TRP A 251 6.37 16.92 3.73
N ASN A 252 6.64 16.00 4.65
CA ASN A 252 7.51 14.85 4.42
C ASN A 252 6.93 13.62 5.09
N PHE A 253 7.20 12.45 4.54
CA PHE A 253 6.92 11.19 5.22
C PHE A 253 7.78 11.09 6.49
N ARG A 254 7.22 10.44 7.50
CA ARG A 254 7.87 10.26 8.80
C ARG A 254 7.70 8.82 9.29
N THR A 255 8.64 8.39 10.07
CA THR A 255 8.50 7.18 10.89
C THR A 255 7.20 7.27 11.71
N VAL A 256 6.43 6.19 11.76
CA VAL A 256 5.16 6.10 12.50
C VAL A 256 5.33 6.56 13.94
N GLY A 257 4.50 7.52 14.36
CA GLY A 257 4.57 8.15 15.67
C GLY A 257 5.48 9.38 15.76
N LYS A 258 6.22 9.72 14.69
CA LYS A 258 7.06 10.95 14.65
C LYS A 258 6.33 12.11 13.93
N GLY A 259 5.31 11.85 13.14
CA GLY A 259 4.42 12.87 12.56
C GLY A 259 3.17 13.08 13.40
N HIS A 260 2.46 12.01 13.68
CA HIS A 260 1.24 11.99 14.51
C HIS A 260 1.46 11.06 15.71
N GLY A 261 0.93 11.44 16.88
CA GLY A 261 1.06 10.66 18.13
C GLY A 261 -0.15 9.77 18.41
N ASP A 262 -0.27 9.40 19.69
CA ASP A 262 -1.34 8.53 20.21
C ASP A 262 -2.75 9.10 19.96
N GLU A 263 -2.87 10.42 19.83
CA GLU A 263 -4.13 11.13 19.54
C GLU A 263 -4.72 10.77 18.18
N PHE A 264 -3.88 10.34 17.23
CA PHE A 264 -4.31 9.84 15.93
C PHE A 264 -4.27 8.30 15.88
N TRP A 265 -3.13 7.68 16.23
CA TRP A 265 -2.93 6.25 15.98
C TRP A 265 -3.84 5.37 16.84
N THR A 266 -4.15 5.76 18.08
CA THR A 266 -5.07 4.99 18.93
C THR A 266 -6.51 5.00 18.37
N PRO A 267 -7.12 6.15 18.01
CA PRO A 267 -8.43 6.15 17.33
C PRO A 267 -8.41 5.42 15.98
N PHE A 268 -7.34 5.54 15.19
CA PHE A 268 -7.23 4.85 13.90
C PHE A 268 -7.26 3.32 14.05
N PHE A 269 -6.48 2.76 14.99
CA PHE A 269 -6.52 1.31 15.26
C PHE A 269 -7.87 0.86 15.84
N ASN A 270 -8.51 1.69 16.65
CA ASN A 270 -9.85 1.41 17.14
C ASN A 270 -10.90 1.42 16.01
N ALA A 271 -10.77 2.33 15.03
CA ALA A 271 -11.65 2.37 13.87
C ALA A 271 -11.49 1.11 13.00
N LEU A 272 -10.25 0.68 12.72
CA LEU A 272 -9.98 -0.57 12.02
C LEU A 272 -10.62 -1.77 12.72
N LYS A 273 -10.44 -1.86 14.04
CA LYS A 273 -11.09 -2.88 14.84
C LYS A 273 -12.61 -2.78 14.79
N GLY A 274 -13.14 -1.57 14.83
CA GLY A 274 -14.59 -1.29 14.80
C GLY A 274 -15.28 -1.78 13.54
N ILE A 275 -14.59 -1.79 12.40
CA ILE A 275 -15.09 -2.35 11.13
C ILE A 275 -14.83 -3.87 11.00
N GLY A 276 -14.22 -4.51 12.00
CA GLY A 276 -13.88 -5.93 11.96
C GLY A 276 -12.59 -6.27 11.22
N TYR A 277 -11.73 -5.28 10.92
CA TYR A 277 -10.44 -5.55 10.32
C TYR A 277 -9.54 -6.30 11.31
N ASP A 278 -9.14 -7.52 10.95
CA ASP A 278 -8.26 -8.38 11.77
C ASP A 278 -7.20 -9.06 10.89
N ASP A 279 -6.44 -8.25 10.17
CA ASP A 279 -5.35 -8.68 9.28
C ASP A 279 -4.08 -7.91 9.64
N VAL A 280 -3.08 -7.90 8.78
CA VAL A 280 -1.78 -7.26 9.01
C VAL A 280 -1.87 -5.73 8.98
N LEU A 281 -1.07 -5.09 9.82
CA LEU A 281 -0.72 -3.68 9.78
C LEU A 281 0.73 -3.59 9.31
N SER A 282 0.95 -3.15 8.09
CA SER A 282 2.24 -3.23 7.40
C SER A 282 2.99 -1.90 7.50
N ILE A 283 4.12 -1.90 8.22
CA ILE A 283 5.00 -0.73 8.26
C ILE A 283 5.57 -0.48 6.86
N GLU A 284 5.38 0.75 6.38
CA GLU A 284 6.10 1.31 5.24
C GLU A 284 6.87 2.56 5.68
N ASN A 285 8.20 2.47 5.72
CA ASN A 285 9.04 3.56 6.22
C ASN A 285 9.82 4.24 5.09
N GLU A 286 9.57 5.53 4.91
CA GLU A 286 10.23 6.41 3.94
C GLU A 286 10.62 7.75 4.58
N ASP A 287 11.03 7.72 5.86
CA ASP A 287 11.43 8.92 6.59
C ASP A 287 12.78 9.46 6.08
N PRO A 288 12.86 10.68 5.50
CA PRO A 288 14.11 11.23 5.01
C PRO A 288 15.06 11.70 6.12
N TYR A 289 14.62 11.68 7.37
CA TYR A 289 15.39 12.11 8.54
C TYR A 289 15.94 10.94 9.36
N ASP A 290 15.70 9.70 8.92
CA ASP A 290 16.15 8.50 9.62
C ASP A 290 16.77 7.49 8.64
N THR A 291 17.45 6.48 9.18
CA THR A 291 17.86 5.33 8.38
C THR A 291 16.68 4.37 8.16
N PHE A 292 16.69 3.63 7.05
CA PHE A 292 15.67 2.62 6.78
C PHE A 292 15.48 1.64 7.95
N GLU A 293 16.58 1.12 8.50
CA GLU A 293 16.56 0.15 9.59
C GLU A 293 16.02 0.75 10.88
N GLN A 294 16.56 1.90 11.32
CA GLN A 294 16.16 2.51 12.58
C GLN A 294 14.71 3.01 12.52
N GLY A 295 14.33 3.66 11.41
CA GLY A 295 12.95 4.10 11.21
C GLY A 295 11.96 2.94 11.23
N THR A 296 12.32 1.80 10.62
CA THR A 296 11.48 0.59 10.66
C THR A 296 11.35 0.01 12.08
N ILE A 297 12.44 -0.05 12.84
CA ILE A 297 12.42 -0.54 14.23
C ILE A 297 11.61 0.40 15.13
N ASP A 298 11.81 1.72 15.00
CA ASP A 298 11.08 2.72 15.77
C ASP A 298 9.58 2.68 15.47
N ALA A 299 9.21 2.63 14.18
CA ALA A 299 7.82 2.50 13.73
C ALA A 299 7.14 1.25 14.30
N ALA A 300 7.83 0.10 14.24
CA ALA A 300 7.35 -1.17 14.77
C ALA A 300 7.14 -1.11 16.28
N SER A 301 8.13 -0.59 17.02
CA SER A 301 8.06 -0.43 18.48
C SER A 301 6.89 0.47 18.90
N TYR A 302 6.71 1.59 18.20
CA TYR A 302 5.60 2.50 18.45
C TYR A 302 4.24 1.84 18.15
N ALA A 303 4.10 1.22 16.97
CA ALA A 303 2.87 0.54 16.58
C ALA A 303 2.46 -0.57 17.56
N LEU A 304 3.42 -1.40 18.00
CA LEU A 304 3.19 -2.44 19.02
C LEU A 304 2.73 -1.84 20.35
N THR A 305 3.35 -0.72 20.76
CA THR A 305 2.96 0.00 21.99
C THR A 305 1.53 0.48 21.91
N VAL A 306 1.12 1.08 20.79
CA VAL A 306 -0.28 1.54 20.59
C VAL A 306 -1.23 0.34 20.51
N LEU A 307 -0.90 -0.71 19.75
CA LEU A 307 -1.70 -1.93 19.65
C LEU A 307 -1.95 -2.59 21.00
N SER A 308 -0.96 -2.56 21.90
CA SER A 308 -1.11 -3.13 23.25
C SER A 308 -2.19 -2.44 24.11
N LYS A 309 -2.51 -1.19 23.77
CA LYS A 309 -3.55 -0.38 24.44
C LYS A 309 -4.95 -0.64 23.87
N ILE A 310 -5.05 -1.25 22.67
CA ILE A 310 -6.34 -1.55 22.03
C ILE A 310 -6.97 -2.77 22.75
N PRO A 311 -8.17 -2.67 23.31
CA PRO A 311 -8.80 -3.78 24.02
C PRO A 311 -8.95 -5.00 23.10
N LYS A 312 -8.57 -6.20 23.54
CA LYS A 312 -8.88 -7.42 22.80
C LYS A 312 -10.40 -7.56 22.68
N GLN A 313 -10.90 -8.03 21.54
CA GLN A 313 -12.35 -8.32 21.44
C GLN A 313 -12.71 -9.31 22.54
N GLY A 314 -13.56 -8.88 23.47
CA GLY A 314 -14.14 -9.78 24.44
C GLY A 314 -15.00 -10.79 23.68
N VAL A 315 -14.82 -12.08 23.96
CA VAL A 315 -15.81 -13.08 23.60
C VAL A 315 -17.12 -12.64 24.22
N SER A 316 -18.10 -12.23 23.39
CA SER A 316 -19.46 -12.00 23.86
C SER A 316 -19.91 -13.30 24.55
N ARG A 317 -19.97 -13.28 25.88
CA ARG A 317 -20.68 -14.32 26.58
C ARG A 317 -22.12 -13.92 26.45
N ASP A 318 -22.81 -14.52 25.51
CA ASP A 318 -24.27 -14.51 25.49
C ASP A 318 -24.75 -14.97 26.88
N ILE A 319 -25.38 -14.03 27.59
CA ILE A 319 -26.12 -14.29 28.82
C ILE A 319 -27.58 -14.43 28.44
#